data_749da30edaf89ef35e8d470e70a1ba00
#
_entry.id   749da30edaf89ef35e8d470e70a1ba00
#
_cell.length_a   1.000
_cell.length_b   1.000
_cell.length_c   1.000
_cell.angle_alpha   90.00
_cell.angle_beta   90.00
_cell.angle_gamma   90.00
#
_symmetry.space_group_name_H-M   'P 1'
#
loop_
_entity.id
_entity.type
_entity.pdbx_description
1 polymer ?
#
loop_
_entity_poly.entity_id
_entity_poly.type
_entity_poly.pdbx_seq_one_letter_code
_entity_poly.pdbx_strand_id
1 'polypeptide(L)'
;MQAARLSRGLRQLGSVAVGFVPINPRLPGLLHLLQRVRYVRTVVTSVRYLWALVASLAKYDIVHVFSASYWSFVLAPTPAVLMGKWYGKRVILNYRSGEAEDHLRRWSRTAIPVMRLADALIVPSGYLVDVFARVGLRARAIANVVDFDQFRFRERRPLRPVFLSNRSFERHYNVACVLRAFARIQRSYPDARLILAGDGEERRALLVLARELDLHHVEFLGRVTPDRMPGVYDAADVYLNAPDIDNMPGSILEAFASGLPVVTTDAGGIPYIVRQAETGLMVPRGDHEAMAAAALRLLDEPALADRLSACALVECRRKYAPEAIVAEWQRVYEGLMA
;
A
#
# COMPACT_ATOMS: atom_id res chain seq x y z
N MET A 1 -5.48 -6.46 3.24
CA MET A 1 -5.80 -5.41 4.22
C MET A 1 -6.86 -4.45 3.68
N GLN A 2 -6.66 -3.71 2.57
CA GLN A 2 -7.64 -2.75 2.02
C GLN A 2 -9.00 -3.37 1.67
N ALA A 3 -9.05 -4.55 1.04
CA ALA A 3 -10.29 -5.25 0.75
C ALA A 3 -11.12 -5.56 2.02
N ALA A 4 -10.46 -5.92 3.11
CA ALA A 4 -11.14 -6.19 4.39
C ALA A 4 -11.65 -4.89 5.05
N ARG A 5 -10.87 -3.78 4.98
CA ARG A 5 -11.31 -2.46 5.46
C ARG A 5 -12.55 -1.99 4.68
N LEU A 6 -12.51 -2.05 3.35
CA LEU A 6 -13.64 -1.70 2.50
C LEU A 6 -14.87 -2.57 2.78
N SER A 7 -14.69 -3.91 2.85
CA SER A 7 -15.80 -4.84 3.15
C SER A 7 -16.44 -4.55 4.51
N ARG A 8 -15.67 -4.15 5.51
CA ARG A 8 -16.19 -3.75 6.83
C ARG A 8 -17.03 -2.47 6.72
N GLY A 9 -16.48 -1.42 6.05
CA GLY A 9 -17.21 -0.17 5.87
C GLY A 9 -18.52 -0.34 5.10
N LEU A 10 -18.51 -1.13 4.02
CA LEU A 10 -19.73 -1.40 3.24
C LEU A 10 -20.79 -2.18 4.03
N ARG A 11 -20.39 -3.15 4.87
CA ARG A 11 -21.33 -3.88 5.73
C ARG A 11 -21.98 -2.99 6.78
N GLN A 12 -21.26 -1.98 7.28
CA GLN A 12 -21.80 -1.01 8.25
C GLN A 12 -22.89 -0.13 7.67
N LEU A 13 -22.89 0.10 6.34
CA LEU A 13 -23.95 0.85 5.66
C LEU A 13 -25.29 0.11 5.63
N GLY A 14 -25.29 -1.22 5.76
CA GLY A 14 -26.51 -2.05 5.75
C GLY A 14 -27.23 -2.13 4.40
N SER A 15 -26.86 -1.32 3.41
CA SER A 15 -27.52 -1.24 2.10
C SER A 15 -27.00 -2.26 1.07
N VAL A 16 -25.89 -2.94 1.34
CA VAL A 16 -25.21 -3.85 0.41
C VAL A 16 -24.86 -5.17 1.06
N ALA A 17 -25.28 -6.29 0.45
CA ALA A 17 -24.84 -7.62 0.86
C ALA A 17 -23.43 -7.89 0.34
N VAL A 18 -22.46 -8.04 1.25
CA VAL A 18 -21.04 -8.23 0.88
C VAL A 18 -20.59 -9.66 1.14
N GLY A 19 -20.28 -10.40 0.08
CA GLY A 19 -19.56 -11.66 0.11
C GLY A 19 -18.06 -11.48 -0.15
N PHE A 20 -17.24 -12.36 0.39
CA PHE A 20 -15.79 -12.31 0.19
C PHE A 20 -15.26 -13.66 -0.25
N VAL A 21 -14.63 -13.71 -1.43
CA VAL A 21 -13.97 -14.90 -1.98
C VAL A 21 -12.45 -14.70 -1.90
N PRO A 22 -11.75 -15.43 -1.00
CA PRO A 22 -10.29 -15.29 -0.89
C PRO A 22 -9.58 -15.95 -2.08
N ILE A 23 -8.59 -15.26 -2.65
CA ILE A 23 -7.74 -15.76 -3.74
C ILE A 23 -6.86 -16.94 -3.27
N ASN A 24 -6.39 -16.87 -2.01
CA ASN A 24 -5.56 -17.91 -1.39
C ASN A 24 -6.30 -18.54 -0.21
N PRO A 25 -7.31 -19.39 -0.42
CA PRO A 25 -8.05 -20.03 0.66
C PRO A 25 -7.14 -21.00 1.43
N ARG A 26 -7.24 -20.99 2.76
CA ARG A 26 -6.61 -22.02 3.58
C ARG A 26 -7.33 -23.33 3.38
N LEU A 27 -6.58 -24.42 3.17
CA LEU A 27 -7.15 -25.75 3.04
C LEU A 27 -7.42 -26.33 4.43
N PRO A 28 -8.57 -26.99 4.64
CA PRO A 28 -8.89 -27.63 5.91
C PRO A 28 -8.10 -28.93 6.13
N GLY A 29 -7.88 -29.30 7.39
CA GLY A 29 -7.29 -30.57 7.79
C GLY A 29 -5.91 -30.83 7.17
N LEU A 30 -5.60 -32.08 6.85
CA LEU A 30 -4.33 -32.53 6.29
C LEU A 30 -4.01 -31.94 4.90
N LEU A 31 -5.01 -31.43 4.16
CA LEU A 31 -4.84 -30.83 2.85
C LEU A 31 -3.96 -29.55 2.91
N HIS A 32 -3.82 -28.91 4.09
CA HIS A 32 -2.90 -27.78 4.24
C HIS A 32 -1.44 -28.15 3.97
N LEU A 33 -1.05 -29.43 4.11
CA LEU A 33 0.28 -29.93 3.80
C LEU A 33 0.62 -29.77 2.30
N LEU A 34 -0.37 -29.88 1.41
CA LEU A 34 -0.22 -29.63 -0.02
C LEU A 34 0.17 -28.17 -0.33
N GLN A 35 -0.15 -27.24 0.57
CA GLN A 35 0.22 -25.84 0.43
C GLN A 35 1.70 -25.56 0.74
N ARG A 36 2.46 -26.55 1.28
CA ARG A 36 3.90 -26.41 1.51
C ARG A 36 4.71 -26.58 0.23
N VAL A 37 4.18 -27.26 -0.78
CA VAL A 37 4.85 -27.45 -2.08
C VAL A 37 4.39 -26.34 -3.03
N ARG A 38 5.34 -25.52 -3.52
CA ARG A 38 5.09 -24.26 -4.26
C ARG A 38 4.10 -24.43 -5.43
N TYR A 39 4.32 -25.35 -6.32
CA TYR A 39 3.47 -25.54 -7.52
C TYR A 39 2.13 -26.21 -7.19
N VAL A 40 2.14 -27.22 -6.34
CA VAL A 40 0.92 -27.91 -5.86
C VAL A 40 0.00 -26.92 -5.17
N ARG A 41 0.55 -26.06 -4.31
CA ARG A 41 -0.20 -24.98 -3.68
C ARG A 41 -0.93 -24.12 -4.68
N THR A 42 -0.23 -23.68 -5.74
CA THR A 42 -0.82 -22.79 -6.77
C THR A 42 -1.99 -23.48 -7.46
N VAL A 43 -1.83 -24.73 -7.91
CA VAL A 43 -2.89 -25.48 -8.60
C VAL A 43 -4.10 -25.66 -7.68
N VAL A 44 -3.89 -26.19 -6.47
CA VAL A 44 -4.98 -26.48 -5.54
C VAL A 44 -5.72 -25.22 -5.10
N THR A 45 -5.00 -24.12 -4.83
CA THR A 45 -5.65 -22.85 -4.47
C THR A 45 -6.40 -22.25 -5.65
N SER A 46 -5.88 -22.34 -6.89
CA SER A 46 -6.58 -21.85 -8.09
C SER A 46 -7.86 -22.64 -8.35
N VAL A 47 -7.83 -23.98 -8.30
CA VAL A 47 -9.02 -24.81 -8.47
C VAL A 47 -10.09 -24.47 -7.42
N ARG A 48 -9.70 -24.37 -6.15
CA ARG A 48 -10.62 -23.99 -5.08
C ARG A 48 -11.18 -22.59 -5.25
N TYR A 49 -10.36 -21.65 -5.71
CA TYR A 49 -10.80 -20.28 -6.02
C TYR A 49 -11.84 -20.26 -7.14
N LEU A 50 -11.58 -20.97 -8.24
CA LEU A 50 -12.53 -21.09 -9.36
C LEU A 50 -13.86 -21.70 -8.90
N TRP A 51 -13.82 -22.78 -8.12
CA TRP A 51 -15.03 -23.38 -7.58
C TRP A 51 -15.80 -22.41 -6.67
N ALA A 52 -15.09 -21.66 -5.80
CA ALA A 52 -15.70 -20.66 -4.94
C ALA A 52 -16.34 -19.51 -5.74
N LEU A 53 -15.74 -19.11 -6.88
CA LEU A 53 -16.33 -18.14 -7.80
C LEU A 53 -17.64 -18.67 -8.37
N VAL A 54 -17.66 -19.89 -8.94
CA VAL A 54 -18.89 -20.54 -9.48
C VAL A 54 -20.01 -20.54 -8.43
N ALA A 55 -19.70 -21.01 -7.22
CA ALA A 55 -20.67 -21.13 -6.14
C ALA A 55 -21.21 -19.78 -5.62
N SER A 56 -20.44 -18.70 -5.83
CA SER A 56 -20.77 -17.39 -5.26
C SER A 56 -21.39 -16.44 -6.28
N LEU A 57 -20.95 -16.45 -7.53
CA LEU A 57 -21.31 -15.43 -8.53
C LEU A 57 -22.81 -15.32 -8.79
N ALA A 58 -23.55 -16.43 -8.73
CA ALA A 58 -25.00 -16.43 -8.93
C ALA A 58 -25.76 -15.59 -7.90
N LYS A 59 -25.18 -15.37 -6.71
CA LYS A 59 -25.84 -14.75 -5.56
C LYS A 59 -25.66 -13.23 -5.49
N TYR A 60 -24.82 -12.65 -6.33
CA TYR A 60 -24.45 -11.24 -6.28
C TYR A 60 -24.62 -10.57 -7.64
N ASP A 61 -24.85 -9.27 -7.66
CA ASP A 61 -25.08 -8.47 -8.87
C ASP A 61 -23.76 -7.88 -9.38
N ILE A 62 -22.83 -7.57 -8.46
CA ILE A 62 -21.55 -6.94 -8.75
C ILE A 62 -20.39 -7.84 -8.31
N VAL A 63 -19.40 -7.99 -9.16
CA VAL A 63 -18.14 -8.69 -8.87
C VAL A 63 -17.03 -7.65 -8.73
N HIS A 64 -16.58 -7.40 -7.51
CA HIS A 64 -15.49 -6.47 -7.23
C HIS A 64 -14.17 -7.24 -7.09
N VAL A 65 -13.30 -7.12 -8.08
CA VAL A 65 -12.05 -7.87 -8.21
C VAL A 65 -10.87 -7.00 -7.80
N PHE A 66 -10.18 -7.36 -6.71
CA PHE A 66 -8.89 -6.77 -6.35
C PHE A 66 -7.79 -7.42 -7.17
N SER A 67 -7.01 -6.62 -7.87
CA SER A 67 -6.02 -7.09 -8.82
C SER A 67 -4.59 -6.79 -8.39
N ALA A 68 -3.68 -7.68 -8.76
CA ALA A 68 -2.23 -7.51 -8.77
C ALA A 68 -1.72 -7.52 -10.22
N SER A 69 -0.41 -7.69 -10.43
CA SER A 69 0.26 -7.71 -11.74
C SER A 69 0.70 -9.12 -12.17
N TYR A 70 1.11 -9.27 -13.41
CA TYR A 70 1.75 -10.45 -14.02
C TYR A 70 0.95 -11.75 -13.83
N TRP A 71 1.59 -12.83 -13.44
CA TRP A 71 0.95 -14.13 -13.21
C TRP A 71 -0.17 -14.09 -12.19
N SER A 72 -0.06 -13.23 -11.17
CA SER A 72 -1.15 -13.04 -10.20
C SER A 72 -2.39 -12.45 -10.86
N PHE A 73 -2.25 -11.61 -11.89
CA PHE A 73 -3.36 -11.08 -12.68
C PHE A 73 -4.06 -12.18 -13.47
N VAL A 74 -3.29 -13.05 -14.13
CA VAL A 74 -3.84 -14.15 -14.94
C VAL A 74 -4.55 -15.19 -14.08
N LEU A 75 -3.98 -15.54 -12.93
CA LEU A 75 -4.49 -16.63 -12.10
C LEU A 75 -5.73 -16.28 -11.27
N ALA A 76 -5.94 -15.00 -10.95
CA ALA A 76 -7.02 -14.60 -10.07
C ALA A 76 -7.96 -13.53 -10.67
N PRO A 77 -7.53 -12.32 -11.02
CA PRO A 77 -8.41 -11.32 -11.64
C PRO A 77 -9.01 -11.77 -12.97
N THR A 78 -8.22 -12.35 -13.88
CA THR A 78 -8.70 -12.76 -15.19
C THR A 78 -9.88 -13.72 -15.11
N PRO A 79 -9.82 -14.87 -14.42
CA PRO A 79 -10.98 -15.75 -14.33
C PRO A 79 -12.18 -15.09 -13.63
N ALA A 80 -11.96 -14.24 -12.62
CA ALA A 80 -13.06 -13.53 -11.96
C ALA A 80 -13.79 -12.57 -12.91
N VAL A 81 -13.04 -11.83 -13.73
CA VAL A 81 -13.62 -10.93 -14.74
C VAL A 81 -14.38 -11.72 -15.80
N LEU A 82 -13.76 -12.73 -16.38
CA LEU A 82 -14.38 -13.55 -17.46
C LEU A 82 -15.65 -14.26 -16.97
N MET A 83 -15.58 -14.90 -15.81
CA MET A 83 -16.73 -15.57 -15.22
C MET A 83 -17.81 -14.58 -14.79
N GLY A 84 -17.45 -13.44 -14.20
CA GLY A 84 -18.40 -12.39 -13.87
C GLY A 84 -19.18 -11.92 -15.09
N LYS A 85 -18.50 -11.68 -16.20
CA LYS A 85 -19.15 -11.31 -17.48
C LYS A 85 -19.99 -12.45 -18.06
N TRP A 86 -19.53 -13.70 -17.98
CA TRP A 86 -20.31 -14.86 -18.42
C TRP A 86 -21.62 -15.01 -17.63
N TYR A 87 -21.57 -14.78 -16.31
CA TYR A 87 -22.78 -14.79 -15.47
C TYR A 87 -23.62 -13.51 -15.60
N GLY A 88 -23.33 -12.62 -16.54
CA GLY A 88 -24.05 -11.36 -16.75
C GLY A 88 -23.91 -10.34 -15.62
N LYS A 89 -22.85 -10.46 -14.80
CA LYS A 89 -22.64 -9.58 -13.63
C LYS A 89 -21.93 -8.29 -14.04
N ARG A 90 -22.16 -7.22 -13.29
CA ARG A 90 -21.33 -6.01 -13.36
C ARG A 90 -19.98 -6.28 -12.72
N VAL A 91 -18.89 -5.91 -13.38
CA VAL A 91 -17.53 -6.22 -12.95
C VAL A 91 -16.76 -4.94 -12.68
N ILE A 92 -16.29 -4.79 -11.46
CA ILE A 92 -15.33 -3.75 -11.06
C ILE A 92 -13.95 -4.39 -10.97
N LEU A 93 -12.99 -3.89 -11.72
CA LEU A 93 -11.60 -4.28 -11.61
C LEU A 93 -10.83 -3.20 -10.84
N ASN A 94 -10.43 -3.50 -9.62
CA ASN A 94 -9.68 -2.61 -8.73
C ASN A 94 -8.20 -2.96 -8.80
N TYR A 95 -7.46 -2.27 -9.66
CA TYR A 95 -6.04 -2.55 -9.90
C TYR A 95 -5.15 -1.79 -8.90
N ARG A 96 -4.25 -2.51 -8.21
CA ARG A 96 -3.55 -1.94 -7.04
C ARG A 96 -2.03 -2.08 -7.06
N SER A 97 -1.44 -2.68 -8.09
CA SER A 97 0.02 -2.84 -8.16
C SER A 97 0.73 -1.55 -8.54
N GLY A 98 1.85 -1.25 -7.87
CA GLY A 98 2.75 -0.17 -8.25
C GLY A 98 3.49 -0.43 -9.58
N GLU A 99 3.62 -1.70 -9.99
CA GLU A 99 4.27 -2.12 -11.23
C GLU A 99 3.36 -2.07 -12.47
N ALA A 100 2.29 -1.24 -12.42
CA ALA A 100 1.29 -1.17 -13.49
C ALA A 100 1.91 -0.83 -14.85
N GLU A 101 2.83 0.13 -14.90
CA GLU A 101 3.46 0.58 -16.14
C GLU A 101 4.23 -0.55 -16.83
N ASP A 102 5.06 -1.29 -16.08
CA ASP A 102 5.79 -2.44 -16.59
C ASP A 102 4.86 -3.61 -16.96
N HIS A 103 3.86 -3.89 -16.14
CA HIS A 103 2.87 -4.93 -16.41
C HIS A 103 2.09 -4.65 -17.71
N LEU A 104 1.58 -3.43 -17.89
CA LEU A 104 0.81 -3.04 -19.07
C LEU A 104 1.68 -3.00 -20.32
N ARG A 105 2.99 -2.67 -20.20
CA ARG A 105 3.93 -2.74 -21.30
C ARG A 105 4.23 -4.17 -21.73
N ARG A 106 4.61 -5.04 -20.78
CA ARG A 106 5.05 -6.43 -21.08
C ARG A 106 3.90 -7.38 -21.38
N TRP A 107 2.76 -7.19 -20.73
CA TRP A 107 1.60 -8.09 -20.79
C TRP A 107 0.39 -7.43 -21.45
N SER A 108 0.60 -6.43 -22.30
CA SER A 108 -0.46 -5.67 -22.98
C SER A 108 -1.49 -6.56 -23.69
N ARG A 109 -1.01 -7.60 -24.38
CA ARG A 109 -1.87 -8.51 -25.17
C ARG A 109 -2.81 -9.38 -24.32
N THR A 110 -2.47 -9.60 -23.05
CA THR A 110 -3.28 -10.42 -22.13
C THR A 110 -4.06 -9.56 -21.14
N ALA A 111 -3.42 -8.54 -20.56
CA ALA A 111 -4.00 -7.73 -19.51
C ALA A 111 -5.03 -6.72 -20.06
N ILE A 112 -4.70 -5.97 -21.11
CA ILE A 112 -5.57 -4.90 -21.63
C ILE A 112 -6.93 -5.42 -22.11
N PRO A 113 -7.04 -6.52 -22.90
CA PRO A 113 -8.34 -7.06 -23.27
C PRO A 113 -9.22 -7.44 -22.08
N VAL A 114 -8.64 -8.07 -21.06
CA VAL A 114 -9.38 -8.43 -19.83
C VAL A 114 -9.82 -7.19 -19.07
N MET A 115 -8.98 -6.17 -18.97
CA MET A 115 -9.30 -4.90 -18.29
C MET A 115 -10.45 -4.17 -19.00
N ARG A 116 -10.53 -4.24 -20.34
CA ARG A 116 -11.61 -3.64 -21.13
C ARG A 116 -12.97 -4.31 -20.94
N LEU A 117 -13.01 -5.54 -20.44
CA LEU A 117 -14.27 -6.24 -20.13
C LEU A 117 -14.91 -5.73 -18.83
N ALA A 118 -14.15 -5.11 -17.95
CA ALA A 118 -14.68 -4.56 -16.71
C ALA A 118 -15.61 -3.36 -16.98
N ASP A 119 -16.74 -3.30 -16.28
CA ASP A 119 -17.70 -2.19 -16.37
C ASP A 119 -17.13 -0.93 -15.67
N ALA A 120 -16.27 -1.11 -14.65
CA ALA A 120 -15.52 -0.04 -14.03
C ALA A 120 -14.08 -0.48 -13.73
N LEU A 121 -13.12 0.37 -14.09
CA LEU A 121 -11.71 0.20 -13.78
C LEU A 121 -11.31 1.22 -12.73
N ILE A 122 -10.99 0.74 -11.52
CA ILE A 122 -10.66 1.58 -10.38
C ILE A 122 -9.20 1.37 -10.00
N VAL A 123 -8.53 2.47 -9.69
CA VAL A 123 -7.12 2.50 -9.28
C VAL A 123 -6.98 3.36 -8.02
N PRO A 124 -5.93 3.18 -7.18
CA PRO A 124 -5.85 3.91 -5.92
C PRO A 124 -5.30 5.35 -6.03
N SER A 125 -4.74 5.74 -7.18
CA SER A 125 -4.10 7.06 -7.31
C SER A 125 -4.27 7.68 -8.68
N GLY A 126 -4.15 9.02 -8.78
CA GLY A 126 -4.09 9.76 -10.04
C GLY A 126 -2.94 9.31 -10.94
N TYR A 127 -1.80 8.94 -10.35
CA TYR A 127 -0.68 8.36 -11.10
C TYR A 127 -1.11 7.16 -11.95
N LEU A 128 -1.84 6.22 -11.37
CA LEU A 128 -2.33 5.08 -12.14
C LEU A 128 -3.42 5.45 -13.15
N VAL A 129 -4.23 6.48 -12.90
CA VAL A 129 -5.15 7.00 -13.92
C VAL A 129 -4.36 7.41 -15.16
N ASP A 130 -3.26 8.15 -15.01
CA ASP A 130 -2.41 8.59 -16.09
C ASP A 130 -1.71 7.42 -16.80
N VAL A 131 -1.20 6.45 -16.04
CA VAL A 131 -0.58 5.21 -16.60
C VAL A 131 -1.58 4.45 -17.47
N PHE A 132 -2.82 4.27 -16.99
CA PHE A 132 -3.86 3.55 -17.72
C PHE A 132 -4.34 4.33 -18.95
N ALA A 133 -4.44 5.66 -18.86
CA ALA A 133 -4.81 6.52 -19.98
C ALA A 133 -3.83 6.40 -21.16
N ARG A 134 -2.52 6.26 -20.90
CA ARG A 134 -1.49 6.07 -21.93
C ARG A 134 -1.70 4.83 -22.80
N VAL A 135 -2.41 3.82 -22.27
CA VAL A 135 -2.73 2.59 -23.01
C VAL A 135 -4.21 2.51 -23.46
N GLY A 136 -4.90 3.65 -23.44
CA GLY A 136 -6.29 3.77 -23.89
C GLY A 136 -7.32 3.12 -22.96
N LEU A 137 -7.02 3.02 -21.67
CA LEU A 137 -7.94 2.54 -20.63
C LEU A 137 -8.43 3.72 -19.78
N ARG A 138 -9.73 3.80 -19.55
CA ARG A 138 -10.33 4.81 -18.67
C ARG A 138 -10.42 4.25 -17.24
N ALA A 139 -9.60 4.76 -16.34
CA ALA A 139 -9.63 4.40 -14.93
C ALA A 139 -10.11 5.58 -14.08
N ARG A 140 -10.73 5.29 -12.93
CA ARG A 140 -11.11 6.27 -11.92
C ARG A 140 -10.29 6.02 -10.66
N ALA A 141 -9.79 7.08 -10.03
CA ALA A 141 -9.09 6.97 -8.76
C ALA A 141 -10.07 6.86 -7.59
N ILE A 142 -9.89 5.84 -6.73
CA ILE A 142 -10.46 5.77 -5.38
C ILE A 142 -9.34 5.33 -4.44
N ALA A 143 -9.03 6.20 -3.50
CA ALA A 143 -7.87 6.09 -2.64
C ALA A 143 -7.93 4.92 -1.63
N ASN A 144 -6.79 4.66 -0.97
CA ASN A 144 -6.72 3.76 0.17
C ASN A 144 -7.39 4.37 1.40
N VAL A 145 -8.03 3.52 2.21
CA VAL A 145 -8.61 3.91 3.49
C VAL A 145 -7.57 3.89 4.60
N VAL A 146 -7.59 4.89 5.47
CA VAL A 146 -6.84 4.92 6.73
C VAL A 146 -7.80 4.72 7.90
N ASP A 147 -7.39 3.96 8.89
CA ASP A 147 -8.14 3.70 10.10
C ASP A 147 -7.64 4.65 11.22
N PHE A 148 -8.33 5.76 11.41
CA PHE A 148 -7.96 6.79 12.40
C PHE A 148 -8.23 6.36 13.85
N ASP A 149 -9.01 5.30 14.07
CA ASP A 149 -9.21 4.74 15.41
C ASP A 149 -7.98 3.95 15.85
N GLN A 150 -7.29 3.31 14.90
CA GLN A 150 -6.06 2.58 15.15
C GLN A 150 -4.83 3.49 15.13
N PHE A 151 -4.71 4.36 14.12
CA PHE A 151 -3.59 5.29 13.95
C PHE A 151 -3.95 6.65 14.51
N ARG A 152 -3.64 6.88 15.79
CA ARG A 152 -4.00 8.10 16.49
C ARG A 152 -2.90 9.13 16.40
N PHE A 153 -3.30 10.37 16.11
CA PHE A 153 -2.39 11.49 16.08
C PHE A 153 -1.76 11.74 17.47
N ARG A 154 -0.43 11.84 17.51
CA ARG A 154 0.31 12.27 18.66
C ARG A 154 1.18 13.47 18.28
N GLU A 155 1.11 14.56 19.06
CA GLU A 155 2.09 15.63 18.96
C GLU A 155 3.46 15.14 19.40
N ARG A 156 4.51 15.56 18.65
CA ARG A 156 5.89 15.15 18.90
C ARG A 156 6.72 16.33 19.36
N ARG A 157 6.52 16.68 20.63
CA ARG A 157 7.20 17.79 21.29
C ARG A 157 7.84 17.33 22.60
N PRO A 158 9.18 17.34 22.70
CA PRO A 158 10.15 17.63 21.65
C PRO A 158 10.19 16.54 20.57
N LEU A 159 10.59 16.88 19.33
CA LEU A 159 10.84 15.91 18.27
C LEU A 159 12.12 15.14 18.58
N ARG A 160 12.00 13.85 18.83
CA ARG A 160 13.14 12.98 19.12
C ARG A 160 13.77 12.44 17.84
N PRO A 161 15.06 12.15 17.79
CA PRO A 161 15.71 11.56 16.61
C PRO A 161 15.40 10.04 16.52
N VAL A 162 14.11 9.67 16.53
CA VAL A 162 13.62 8.29 16.39
C VAL A 162 12.89 8.14 15.06
N PHE A 163 13.48 7.37 14.18
CA PHE A 163 13.02 7.19 12.81
C PHE A 163 12.32 5.85 12.61
N LEU A 164 11.31 5.82 11.76
CA LEU A 164 10.59 4.60 11.35
C LEU A 164 10.63 4.44 9.84
N SER A 165 10.91 3.21 9.38
CA SER A 165 10.59 2.77 8.03
C SER A 165 9.93 1.39 8.09
N ASN A 166 8.69 1.26 7.58
CA ASN A 166 7.91 0.01 7.65
C ASN A 166 7.54 -0.50 6.26
N ARG A 167 8.55 -0.82 5.47
CA ARG A 167 8.39 -1.39 4.12
C ARG A 167 8.83 -2.85 4.09
N SER A 168 8.23 -3.65 3.20
CA SER A 168 8.78 -4.98 2.89
C SER A 168 10.23 -4.82 2.41
N PHE A 169 11.09 -5.77 2.78
CA PHE A 169 12.49 -5.76 2.36
C PHE A 169 12.63 -6.36 0.95
N GLU A 170 11.98 -5.70 0.00
CA GLU A 170 12.03 -5.99 -1.42
C GLU A 170 12.81 -4.88 -2.13
N ARG A 171 13.54 -5.23 -3.17
CA ARG A 171 14.47 -4.33 -3.86
C ARG A 171 13.87 -2.98 -4.23
N HIS A 172 12.64 -2.97 -4.74
CA HIS A 172 11.98 -1.74 -5.20
C HIS A 172 11.53 -0.80 -4.07
N TYR A 173 11.51 -1.24 -2.81
CA TYR A 173 11.29 -0.36 -1.65
C TYR A 173 12.56 0.28 -1.12
N ASN A 174 13.73 -0.13 -1.61
CA ASN A 174 15.03 0.49 -1.41
C ASN A 174 15.33 0.89 0.06
N VAL A 175 15.09 -0.05 0.99
CA VAL A 175 15.39 0.18 2.43
C VAL A 175 16.88 0.44 2.66
N ALA A 176 17.74 0.00 1.73
CA ALA A 176 19.16 0.31 1.74
C ALA A 176 19.43 1.83 1.66
N CYS A 177 18.62 2.59 0.92
CA CYS A 177 18.69 4.06 0.89
C CYS A 177 18.41 4.65 2.27
N VAL A 178 17.42 4.13 3.01
CA VAL A 178 17.11 4.55 4.38
C VAL A 178 18.29 4.29 5.32
N LEU A 179 18.95 3.12 5.25
CA LEU A 179 20.13 2.82 6.06
C LEU A 179 21.29 3.78 5.77
N ARG A 180 21.56 4.08 4.50
CA ARG A 180 22.61 5.04 4.10
C ARG A 180 22.27 6.47 4.57
N ALA A 181 21.01 6.89 4.48
CA ALA A 181 20.56 8.16 5.01
C ALA A 181 20.75 8.21 6.53
N PHE A 182 20.37 7.13 7.22
CA PHE A 182 20.51 7.03 8.68
C PHE A 182 21.98 7.09 9.13
N ALA A 183 22.92 6.52 8.37
CA ALA A 183 24.35 6.63 8.65
C ALA A 183 24.84 8.08 8.69
N ARG A 184 24.27 8.96 7.87
CA ARG A 184 24.56 10.39 7.92
C ARG A 184 23.89 11.07 9.09
N ILE A 185 22.63 10.73 9.38
CA ILE A 185 21.88 11.26 10.53
C ILE A 185 22.60 10.93 11.84
N GLN A 186 23.08 9.69 12.01
CA GLN A 186 23.77 9.23 13.20
C GLN A 186 25.07 9.99 13.46
N ARG A 187 25.75 10.52 12.44
CA ARG A 187 26.95 11.38 12.65
C ARG A 187 26.62 12.70 13.32
N SER A 188 25.44 13.27 13.06
CA SER A 188 24.98 14.52 13.69
C SER A 188 24.23 14.28 14.99
N TYR A 189 23.56 13.13 15.11
CA TYR A 189 22.77 12.70 16.26
C TYR A 189 23.19 11.27 16.65
N PRO A 190 24.27 11.10 17.45
CA PRO A 190 24.81 9.76 17.80
C PRO A 190 23.78 8.84 18.50
N ASP A 191 22.85 9.42 19.28
CA ASP A 191 21.78 8.69 19.96
C ASP A 191 20.52 8.47 19.10
N ALA A 192 20.57 8.82 17.81
CA ALA A 192 19.46 8.58 16.91
C ALA A 192 19.14 7.08 16.81
N ARG A 193 17.85 6.77 16.69
CA ARG A 193 17.34 5.39 16.58
C ARG A 193 16.59 5.19 15.27
N LEU A 194 16.79 4.03 14.65
CA LEU A 194 16.04 3.64 13.44
C LEU A 194 15.29 2.32 13.70
N ILE A 195 13.98 2.36 13.52
CA ILE A 195 13.10 1.20 13.60
C ILE A 195 12.76 0.75 12.18
N LEU A 196 13.12 -0.47 11.82
CA LEU A 196 12.82 -1.11 10.54
C LEU A 196 11.78 -2.22 10.76
N ALA A 197 10.53 -1.96 10.40
CA ALA A 197 9.43 -2.91 10.52
C ALA A 197 9.11 -3.51 9.15
N GLY A 198 9.66 -4.67 8.86
CA GLY A 198 9.48 -5.35 7.58
C GLY A 198 10.28 -6.64 7.49
N ASP A 199 10.02 -7.41 6.44
CA ASP A 199 10.73 -8.63 6.12
C ASP A 199 10.68 -8.84 4.59
N GLY A 200 11.63 -9.61 4.04
CA GLY A 200 11.71 -9.87 2.61
C GLY A 200 13.07 -10.41 2.18
N GLU A 201 13.23 -10.56 0.86
CA GLU A 201 14.43 -11.14 0.25
C GLU A 201 15.72 -10.37 0.55
N GLU A 202 15.64 -9.04 0.69
CA GLU A 202 16.78 -8.16 0.98
C GLU A 202 17.22 -8.16 2.46
N ARG A 203 16.50 -8.87 3.37
CA ARG A 203 16.78 -8.83 4.82
C ARG A 203 18.25 -9.09 5.15
N ARG A 204 18.85 -10.12 4.53
CA ARG A 204 20.25 -10.49 4.78
C ARG A 204 21.22 -9.40 4.31
N ALA A 205 20.96 -8.84 3.14
CA ALA A 205 21.78 -7.76 2.57
C ALA A 205 21.69 -6.48 3.42
N LEU A 206 20.51 -6.14 3.91
CA LEU A 206 20.29 -4.97 4.78
C LEU A 206 20.99 -5.12 6.14
N LEU A 207 21.01 -6.32 6.72
CA LEU A 207 21.77 -6.58 7.96
C LEU A 207 23.29 -6.46 7.76
N VAL A 208 23.82 -6.91 6.60
CA VAL A 208 25.23 -6.73 6.24
C VAL A 208 25.53 -5.26 6.06
N LEU A 209 24.72 -4.55 5.27
CA LEU A 209 24.88 -3.12 5.02
C LEU A 209 24.86 -2.28 6.32
N ALA A 210 23.99 -2.61 7.27
CA ALA A 210 23.95 -1.91 8.55
C ALA A 210 25.26 -2.04 9.34
N ARG A 211 25.92 -3.22 9.28
CA ARG A 211 27.23 -3.45 9.89
C ARG A 211 28.35 -2.73 9.14
N GLU A 212 28.34 -2.78 7.81
CA GLU A 212 29.34 -2.09 6.96
C GLU A 212 29.32 -0.58 7.15
N LEU A 213 28.12 -0.02 7.44
CA LEU A 213 27.93 1.39 7.74
C LEU A 213 28.16 1.76 9.20
N ASP A 214 28.55 0.80 10.05
CA ASP A 214 28.78 0.96 11.49
C ASP A 214 27.55 1.62 12.19
N LEU A 215 26.35 1.14 11.88
CA LEU A 215 25.13 1.70 12.43
C LEU A 215 24.86 1.17 13.83
N HIS A 216 24.67 2.12 14.75
CA HIS A 216 24.21 1.85 16.10
C HIS A 216 22.68 2.12 16.19
N HIS A 217 22.01 1.53 17.18
CA HIS A 217 20.58 1.77 17.46
C HIS A 217 19.62 1.53 16.28
N VAL A 218 19.93 0.56 15.41
CA VAL A 218 19.03 0.07 14.35
C VAL A 218 18.33 -1.19 14.82
N GLU A 219 17.00 -1.13 14.88
CA GLU A 219 16.15 -2.23 15.33
C GLU A 219 15.40 -2.85 14.12
N PHE A 220 15.68 -4.13 13.83
CA PHE A 220 14.99 -4.90 12.79
C PHE A 220 13.85 -5.73 13.42
N LEU A 221 12.64 -5.19 13.44
CA LEU A 221 11.46 -5.84 14.05
C LEU A 221 10.97 -7.08 13.31
N GLY A 222 11.38 -7.24 12.03
CA GLY A 222 10.79 -8.26 11.17
C GLY A 222 9.34 -7.91 10.82
N ARG A 223 8.55 -8.93 10.48
CA ARG A 223 7.15 -8.75 10.11
C ARG A 223 6.30 -8.43 11.33
N VAL A 224 5.76 -7.22 11.36
CA VAL A 224 4.84 -6.74 12.41
C VAL A 224 3.39 -6.99 11.97
N THR A 225 2.56 -7.49 12.87
CA THR A 225 1.13 -7.71 12.59
C THR A 225 0.35 -6.38 12.58
N PRO A 226 -0.77 -6.29 11.82
CA PRO A 226 -1.52 -5.04 11.67
C PRO A 226 -2.02 -4.43 12.98
N ASP A 227 -2.34 -5.26 13.98
CA ASP A 227 -2.79 -4.83 15.31
C ASP A 227 -1.66 -4.20 16.15
N ARG A 228 -0.41 -4.61 15.91
CA ARG A 228 0.78 -4.07 16.61
C ARG A 228 1.39 -2.85 15.89
N MET A 229 1.06 -2.65 14.61
CA MET A 229 1.66 -1.59 13.80
C MET A 229 1.41 -0.17 14.37
N PRO A 230 0.24 0.18 14.91
CA PRO A 230 0.02 1.51 15.51
C PRO A 230 1.03 1.86 16.60
N GLY A 231 1.38 0.88 17.47
CA GLY A 231 2.40 1.08 18.50
C GLY A 231 3.80 1.34 17.94
N VAL A 232 4.11 0.80 16.75
CA VAL A 232 5.39 1.06 16.07
C VAL A 232 5.46 2.49 15.54
N TYR A 233 4.35 3.01 14.99
CA TYR A 233 4.27 4.43 14.59
C TYR A 233 4.33 5.36 15.81
N ASP A 234 3.72 4.96 16.93
CA ASP A 234 3.75 5.78 18.14
C ASP A 234 5.14 5.83 18.79
N ALA A 235 5.95 4.78 18.65
CA ALA A 235 7.31 4.74 19.15
C ALA A 235 8.29 5.68 18.42
N ALA A 236 7.97 6.09 17.18
CA ALA A 236 8.82 6.92 16.33
C ALA A 236 8.33 8.37 16.25
N ASP A 237 9.22 9.25 15.79
CA ASP A 237 8.93 10.68 15.66
C ASP A 237 9.07 11.19 14.21
N VAL A 238 9.82 10.50 13.34
CA VAL A 238 9.97 10.84 11.90
C VAL A 238 9.79 9.56 11.06
N TYR A 239 9.07 9.67 9.96
CA TYR A 239 8.88 8.56 9.01
C TYR A 239 9.76 8.71 7.79
N LEU A 240 10.57 7.68 7.47
CA LEU A 240 11.43 7.60 6.29
C LEU A 240 10.92 6.54 5.31
N ASN A 241 10.78 6.91 4.04
CA ASN A 241 10.29 6.01 3.00
C ASN A 241 11.03 6.27 1.68
N ALA A 242 11.77 5.29 1.17
CA ALA A 242 12.69 5.47 0.04
C ALA A 242 12.40 4.59 -1.19
N PRO A 243 11.13 4.33 -1.58
CA PRO A 243 10.88 3.44 -2.70
C PRO A 243 11.39 4.02 -4.03
N ASP A 244 11.79 3.12 -4.93
CA ASP A 244 12.04 3.43 -6.34
C ASP A 244 10.73 3.33 -7.15
N ILE A 245 9.79 2.49 -6.69
CA ILE A 245 8.47 2.31 -7.29
C ILE A 245 7.44 2.20 -6.17
N ASP A 246 6.46 3.07 -6.16
CA ASP A 246 5.24 2.94 -5.36
C ASP A 246 4.06 3.61 -6.06
N ASN A 247 2.86 3.24 -5.68
CA ASN A 247 1.65 3.79 -6.25
C ASN A 247 0.88 4.64 -5.22
N MET A 248 0.49 4.02 -4.11
CA MET A 248 -0.22 4.67 -3.01
C MET A 248 0.14 3.98 -1.69
N PRO A 249 1.31 4.31 -1.11
CA PRO A 249 1.78 3.69 0.12
C PRO A 249 0.84 4.00 1.29
N GLY A 250 0.14 2.98 1.78
CA GLY A 250 -0.69 3.09 2.98
C GLY A 250 0.12 3.51 4.21
N SER A 251 1.40 3.16 4.22
CA SER A 251 2.34 3.53 5.29
C SER A 251 2.55 5.04 5.43
N ILE A 252 2.57 5.81 4.34
CA ILE A 252 2.61 7.28 4.40
C ILE A 252 1.31 7.82 5.01
N LEU A 253 0.15 7.27 4.61
CA LEU A 253 -1.14 7.69 5.15
C LEU A 253 -1.26 7.35 6.64
N GLU A 254 -0.75 6.19 7.06
CA GLU A 254 -0.68 5.78 8.46
C GLU A 254 0.27 6.69 9.26
N ALA A 255 1.41 7.11 8.68
CA ALA A 255 2.32 8.09 9.26
C ALA A 255 1.63 9.45 9.45
N PHE A 256 0.92 9.95 8.44
CA PHE A 256 0.13 11.18 8.51
C PHE A 256 -0.92 11.12 9.62
N ALA A 257 -1.68 10.02 9.67
CA ALA A 257 -2.72 9.81 10.70
C ALA A 257 -2.11 9.77 12.11
N SER A 258 -0.92 9.19 12.26
CA SER A 258 -0.18 9.10 13.52
C SER A 258 0.57 10.39 13.88
N GLY A 259 0.63 11.39 12.97
CA GLY A 259 1.29 12.68 13.19
C GLY A 259 2.81 12.64 13.02
N LEU A 260 3.38 11.67 12.27
CA LEU A 260 4.78 11.70 11.92
C LEU A 260 5.03 12.63 10.73
N PRO A 261 5.95 13.60 10.81
CA PRO A 261 6.48 14.25 9.63
C PRO A 261 7.16 13.20 8.73
N VAL A 262 6.92 13.31 7.43
CA VAL A 262 7.33 12.31 6.43
C VAL A 262 8.44 12.86 5.56
N VAL A 263 9.51 12.07 5.42
CA VAL A 263 10.52 12.23 4.36
C VAL A 263 10.40 11.04 3.42
N THR A 264 10.19 11.29 2.13
CA THR A 264 9.96 10.22 1.15
C THR A 264 10.56 10.56 -0.21
N THR A 265 10.73 9.54 -1.07
CA THR A 265 11.10 9.77 -2.46
C THR A 265 9.90 10.19 -3.31
N ASP A 266 10.17 10.78 -4.49
CA ASP A 266 9.19 11.21 -5.50
C ASP A 266 8.70 10.04 -6.39
N ALA A 267 8.75 8.80 -5.91
CA ALA A 267 8.44 7.61 -6.68
C ALA A 267 6.96 7.51 -7.07
N GLY A 268 6.68 7.35 -8.35
CA GLY A 268 5.39 6.98 -8.91
C GLY A 268 4.22 7.84 -8.42
N GLY A 269 3.34 7.25 -7.60
CA GLY A 269 2.15 7.95 -7.10
C GLY A 269 2.36 8.76 -5.82
N ILE A 270 3.56 8.79 -5.24
CA ILE A 270 3.83 9.54 -4.00
C ILE A 270 3.55 11.05 -4.15
N PRO A 271 3.91 11.73 -5.28
CA PRO A 271 3.60 13.14 -5.47
C PRO A 271 2.09 13.47 -5.52
N TYR A 272 1.22 12.48 -5.70
CA TYR A 272 -0.23 12.65 -5.61
C TYR A 272 -0.76 12.60 -4.17
N ILE A 273 0.07 12.19 -3.21
CA ILE A 273 -0.26 12.02 -1.80
C ILE A 273 0.47 13.06 -0.95
N VAL A 274 1.78 13.23 -1.20
CA VAL A 274 2.65 14.13 -0.47
C VAL A 274 2.82 15.41 -1.28
N ARG A 275 2.54 16.55 -0.67
CA ARG A 275 2.84 17.87 -1.22
C ARG A 275 4.13 18.40 -0.61
N GLN A 276 5.12 18.71 -1.50
CA GLN A 276 6.43 19.18 -1.09
C GLN A 276 6.36 20.38 -0.16
N ALA A 277 7.01 20.28 1.00
CA ALA A 277 7.10 21.30 2.05
C ALA A 277 5.73 21.75 2.65
N GLU A 278 4.64 21.05 2.31
CA GLU A 278 3.30 21.29 2.88
C GLU A 278 2.83 20.11 3.75
N THR A 279 2.92 18.87 3.24
CA THR A 279 2.50 17.67 3.98
C THR A 279 3.63 16.67 4.21
N GLY A 280 4.82 16.94 3.67
CA GLY A 280 6.03 16.15 3.84
C GLY A 280 7.18 16.72 3.02
N LEU A 281 8.34 16.11 3.13
CA LEU A 281 9.52 16.44 2.35
C LEU A 281 9.79 15.32 1.34
N MET A 282 9.81 15.66 0.06
CA MET A 282 10.16 14.72 -1.02
C MET A 282 11.58 14.96 -1.49
N VAL A 283 12.27 13.87 -1.80
CA VAL A 283 13.64 13.85 -2.31
C VAL A 283 13.71 12.96 -3.56
N PRO A 284 14.72 13.11 -4.41
CA PRO A 284 14.91 12.23 -5.57
C PRO A 284 15.09 10.77 -5.15
N ARG A 285 14.62 9.85 -6.00
CA ARG A 285 14.78 8.39 -5.79
C ARG A 285 16.27 8.01 -5.67
N GLY A 286 16.59 7.18 -4.68
CA GLY A 286 17.94 6.70 -4.41
C GLY A 286 18.87 7.73 -3.78
N ASP A 287 18.45 8.99 -3.62
CA ASP A 287 19.27 10.05 -3.02
C ASP A 287 19.18 10.00 -1.49
N HIS A 288 20.04 9.17 -0.90
CA HIS A 288 20.14 9.04 0.55
C HIS A 288 20.76 10.28 1.24
N GLU A 289 21.49 11.11 0.50
CA GLU A 289 22.07 12.34 1.01
C GLU A 289 20.99 13.41 1.20
N ALA A 290 20.16 13.62 0.17
CA ALA A 290 19.00 14.49 0.26
C ALA A 290 18.00 14.01 1.33
N MET A 291 17.81 12.68 1.47
CA MET A 291 16.95 12.12 2.52
C MET A 291 17.48 12.42 3.92
N ALA A 292 18.78 12.26 4.13
CA ALA A 292 19.41 12.59 5.41
C ALA A 292 19.29 14.09 5.71
N ALA A 293 19.59 14.95 4.73
CA ALA A 293 19.47 16.40 4.87
C ALA A 293 18.03 16.84 5.22
N ALA A 294 17.02 16.26 4.53
CA ALA A 294 15.63 16.53 4.83
C ALA A 294 15.22 16.05 6.25
N ALA A 295 15.71 14.89 6.68
CA ALA A 295 15.44 14.36 8.02
C ALA A 295 16.12 15.21 9.13
N LEU A 296 17.35 15.65 8.92
CA LEU A 296 18.07 16.56 9.84
C LEU A 296 17.36 17.90 9.94
N ARG A 297 16.92 18.44 8.80
CA ARG A 297 16.15 19.68 8.78
C ARG A 297 14.89 19.62 9.63
N LEU A 298 14.19 18.48 9.71
CA LEU A 298 13.02 18.33 10.58
C LEU A 298 13.40 18.37 12.06
N LEU A 299 14.57 17.85 12.44
CA LEU A 299 15.07 17.91 13.82
C LEU A 299 15.54 19.32 14.20
N ASP A 300 16.19 20.01 13.26
CA ASP A 300 16.74 21.35 13.47
C ASP A 300 15.64 22.44 13.42
N GLU A 301 14.54 22.19 12.67
CA GLU A 301 13.39 23.08 12.53
C GLU A 301 12.09 22.44 13.07
N PRO A 302 11.89 22.29 14.40
CA PRO A 302 10.70 21.62 14.96
C PRO A 302 9.38 22.26 14.53
N ALA A 303 9.36 23.57 14.32
CA ALA A 303 8.17 24.29 13.81
C ALA A 303 7.78 23.84 12.38
N LEU A 304 8.75 23.48 11.54
CA LEU A 304 8.50 22.89 10.24
C LEU A 304 7.87 21.51 10.38
N ALA A 305 8.44 20.66 11.25
CA ALA A 305 7.93 19.30 11.50
C ALA A 305 6.47 19.33 11.98
N ASP A 306 6.16 20.19 12.95
CA ASP A 306 4.81 20.41 13.48
C ASP A 306 3.82 20.83 12.39
N ARG A 307 4.21 21.82 11.58
CA ARG A 307 3.38 22.32 10.47
C ARG A 307 3.09 21.24 9.46
N LEU A 308 4.12 20.49 9.01
CA LEU A 308 3.95 19.41 8.05
C LEU A 308 3.02 18.32 8.58
N SER A 309 3.19 17.90 9.84
CA SER A 309 2.34 16.89 10.48
C SER A 309 0.88 17.35 10.60
N ALA A 310 0.65 18.59 11.01
CA ALA A 310 -0.70 19.14 11.13
C ALA A 310 -1.40 19.25 9.77
N CYS A 311 -0.72 19.78 8.76
CA CYS A 311 -1.25 19.89 7.39
C CYS A 311 -1.52 18.49 6.79
N ALA A 312 -0.61 17.53 7.01
CA ALA A 312 -0.76 16.16 6.55
C ALA A 312 -1.97 15.46 7.18
N LEU A 313 -2.19 15.64 8.49
CA LEU A 313 -3.36 15.09 9.17
C LEU A 313 -4.67 15.64 8.62
N VAL A 314 -4.77 16.96 8.46
CA VAL A 314 -5.98 17.62 7.92
C VAL A 314 -6.29 17.09 6.52
N GLU A 315 -5.29 17.02 5.65
CA GLU A 315 -5.48 16.49 4.29
C GLU A 315 -5.83 15.00 4.30
N CYS A 316 -5.16 14.22 5.16
CA CYS A 316 -5.40 12.80 5.31
C CYS A 316 -6.83 12.49 5.76
N ARG A 317 -7.34 13.19 6.77
CA ARG A 317 -8.73 13.08 7.22
C ARG A 317 -9.74 13.45 6.13
N ARG A 318 -9.47 14.54 5.41
CA ARG A 318 -10.38 15.00 4.34
C ARG A 318 -10.49 14.00 3.19
N LYS A 319 -9.34 13.39 2.76
CA LYS A 319 -9.29 12.60 1.53
C LYS A 319 -9.36 11.08 1.76
N TYR A 320 -8.91 10.59 2.91
CA TYR A 320 -8.67 9.16 3.13
C TYR A 320 -9.42 8.58 4.33
N ALA A 321 -10.33 9.35 4.92
CA ALA A 321 -11.23 8.88 5.97
C ALA A 321 -12.14 7.76 5.44
N PRO A 322 -12.47 6.76 6.27
CA PRO A 322 -13.30 5.63 5.88
C PRO A 322 -14.64 6.08 5.27
N GLU A 323 -15.30 7.08 5.87
CA GLU A 323 -16.59 7.57 5.44
C GLU A 323 -16.54 8.18 4.03
N ALA A 324 -15.51 8.99 3.75
CA ALA A 324 -15.33 9.61 2.44
C ALA A 324 -15.07 8.55 1.34
N ILE A 325 -14.21 7.59 1.60
CA ILE A 325 -13.87 6.53 0.65
C ILE A 325 -15.04 5.55 0.45
N VAL A 326 -15.75 5.18 1.52
CA VAL A 326 -16.93 4.31 1.42
C VAL A 326 -18.04 4.98 0.61
N ALA A 327 -18.29 6.27 0.80
CA ALA A 327 -19.24 7.04 0.00
C ALA A 327 -18.86 7.10 -1.50
N GLU A 328 -17.56 7.16 -1.83
CA GLU A 328 -17.12 7.08 -3.21
C GLU A 328 -17.39 5.71 -3.84
N TRP A 329 -17.15 4.64 -3.08
CA TRP A 329 -17.45 3.28 -3.53
C TRP A 329 -18.95 3.06 -3.69
N GLN A 330 -19.76 3.57 -2.77
CA GLN A 330 -21.22 3.49 -2.88
C GLN A 330 -21.72 4.10 -4.19
N ARG A 331 -21.25 5.30 -4.54
CA ARG A 331 -21.58 5.94 -5.83
C ARG A 331 -21.16 5.11 -7.05
N VAL A 332 -20.05 4.36 -6.97
CA VAL A 332 -19.64 3.44 -8.04
C VAL A 332 -20.61 2.26 -8.16
N TYR A 333 -21.00 1.66 -7.04
CA TYR A 333 -21.94 0.54 -7.04
C TYR A 333 -23.32 0.96 -7.54
N GLU A 334 -23.85 2.08 -7.05
CA GLU A 334 -25.15 2.63 -7.48
C GLU A 334 -25.15 2.95 -8.98
N GLY A 335 -24.09 3.59 -9.47
CA GLY A 335 -23.96 3.91 -10.90
C GLY A 335 -23.81 2.69 -11.84
N LEU A 336 -23.45 1.51 -11.30
CA LEU A 336 -23.43 0.27 -12.08
C LEU A 336 -24.76 -0.48 -12.05
N MET A 337 -25.61 -0.17 -11.07
CA MET A 337 -26.94 -0.80 -10.93
C MET A 337 -28.07 0.01 -11.58
N ALA A 338 -27.82 1.30 -11.80
CA ALA A 338 -28.70 2.17 -12.60
C ALA A 338 -28.60 1.82 -14.10
#